data_0769ad6f58ba1568a3d3ebb01fceae98
#
_entry.id   0769ad6f58ba1568a3d3ebb01fceae98
#
_cell.length_a   1.000
_cell.length_b   1.000
_cell.length_c   1.000
_cell.angle_alpha   90.00
_cell.angle_beta   90.00
_cell.angle_gamma   90.00
#
_symmetry.space_group_name_H-M   'P 1'
#
loop_
_entity.id
_entity.type
_entity.pdbx_description
1 polymer ?
#
loop_
_entity_poly.entity_id
_entity_poly.type
_entity_poly.pdbx_seq_one_letter_code
_entity_poly.pdbx_strand_id
1 'polypeptide(L)'
;NLYLAYFMHWVNEVLKVESTEYADDITFFLENKEVLHKVRKAIKGKLEGELKLKIKGNWQIFRIGMNRYDKSGRALDYVGYQFFRKQKLMRKRTKQNLCREIKAARKKGIKEDALKMRISPWLGWTAHSDSRHLLEKIGAFHNIHNYNFKKIAK
;
A
#
# COMPACT_ATOMS: atom_id res chain seq x y z
N ASN A 1 1.16 0.08 -18.42
CA ASN A 1 0.66 1.32 -19.07
C ASN A 1 1.66 1.78 -20.12
N LEU A 2 1.40 1.42 -21.40
CA LEU A 2 2.28 1.75 -22.53
C LEU A 2 2.58 3.25 -22.64
N TYR A 3 1.61 4.10 -22.33
CA TYR A 3 1.75 5.54 -22.45
C TYR A 3 2.80 6.13 -21.49
N LEU A 4 2.94 5.55 -20.30
CA LEU A 4 3.94 5.97 -19.31
C LEU A 4 5.26 5.17 -19.40
N ALA A 5 5.33 4.11 -20.23
CA ALA A 5 6.51 3.27 -20.30
C ALA A 5 7.77 4.08 -20.68
N TYR A 6 7.68 4.92 -21.72
CA TYR A 6 8.79 5.80 -22.11
C TYR A 6 9.21 6.76 -21.00
N PHE A 7 8.25 7.32 -20.28
CA PHE A 7 8.52 8.19 -19.13
C PHE A 7 9.22 7.43 -18.00
N MET A 8 8.77 6.20 -17.69
CA MET A 8 9.40 5.38 -16.66
C MET A 8 10.81 4.94 -17.04
N HIS A 9 11.07 4.64 -18.32
CA HIS A 9 12.44 4.42 -18.82
C HIS A 9 13.31 5.63 -18.58
N TRP A 10 12.86 6.82 -18.94
CA TRP A 10 13.58 8.04 -18.69
C TRP A 10 13.86 8.28 -17.19
N VAL A 11 12.90 8.02 -16.31
CA VAL A 11 13.09 8.10 -14.86
C VAL A 11 14.18 7.16 -14.40
N ASN A 12 14.17 5.91 -14.85
CA ASN A 12 15.10 4.90 -14.39
C ASN A 12 16.50 5.07 -14.97
N GLU A 13 16.62 5.43 -16.24
CA GLU A 13 17.89 5.47 -16.97
C GLU A 13 18.58 6.84 -16.86
N VAL A 14 17.81 7.93 -16.92
CA VAL A 14 18.35 9.29 -16.92
C VAL A 14 18.37 9.88 -15.52
N LEU A 15 17.26 9.84 -14.79
CA LEU A 15 17.22 10.36 -13.42
C LEU A 15 17.83 9.41 -12.41
N LYS A 16 17.90 8.10 -12.73
CA LYS A 16 18.40 7.02 -11.84
C LYS A 16 17.74 7.05 -10.46
N VAL A 17 16.42 7.24 -10.45
CA VAL A 17 15.62 7.35 -9.24
C VAL A 17 14.81 6.09 -9.06
N GLU A 18 14.92 5.46 -7.90
CA GLU A 18 14.06 4.33 -7.54
C GLU A 18 12.60 4.76 -7.54
N SER A 19 11.77 3.99 -8.22
CA SER A 19 10.36 4.30 -8.36
C SER A 19 9.49 3.06 -8.38
N THR A 20 8.22 3.23 -8.06
CA THR A 20 7.18 2.21 -8.24
C THR A 20 5.97 2.83 -8.90
N GLU A 21 5.35 2.08 -9.80
CA GLU A 21 4.19 2.50 -10.58
C GLU A 21 3.04 1.52 -10.37
N TYR A 22 1.85 2.06 -10.17
CA TYR A 22 0.60 1.31 -10.22
C TYR A 22 -0.46 2.16 -10.92
N ALA A 23 -0.80 1.79 -12.13
CA ALA A 23 -1.68 2.56 -13.03
C ALA A 23 -1.18 3.99 -13.24
N ASP A 24 -1.82 4.98 -12.62
CA ASP A 24 -1.48 6.41 -12.65
C ASP A 24 -0.81 6.92 -11.36
N ASP A 25 -0.69 6.04 -10.35
CA ASP A 25 -0.01 6.37 -9.10
C ASP A 25 1.46 5.99 -9.18
N ILE A 26 2.34 6.99 -9.19
CA ILE A 26 3.79 6.81 -9.22
C ILE A 26 4.41 7.34 -7.93
N THR A 27 5.31 6.55 -7.35
CA THR A 27 6.06 6.93 -6.14
C THR A 27 7.55 6.89 -6.45
N PHE A 28 8.27 7.92 -6.03
CA PHE A 28 9.73 8.05 -6.17
C PHE A 28 10.38 8.00 -4.79
N PHE A 29 11.50 7.29 -4.69
CA PHE A 29 12.23 7.10 -3.43
C PHE A 29 13.62 7.70 -3.53
N LEU A 30 13.95 8.58 -2.59
CA LEU A 30 15.27 9.19 -2.46
C LEU A 30 15.53 9.49 -0.98
N GLU A 31 16.79 9.49 -0.59
CA GLU A 31 17.18 9.78 0.78
C GLU A 31 17.10 11.28 1.11
N ASN A 32 17.44 12.13 0.12
CA ASN A 32 17.52 13.56 0.29
C ASN A 32 16.26 14.28 -0.22
N LYS A 33 15.61 15.04 0.67
CA LYS A 33 14.38 15.78 0.36
C LYS A 33 14.60 16.90 -0.68
N GLU A 34 15.75 17.57 -0.65
CA GLU A 34 16.04 18.65 -1.60
C GLU A 34 16.22 18.10 -3.02
N VAL A 35 16.89 16.94 -3.12
CA VAL A 35 17.03 16.23 -4.40
C VAL A 35 15.67 15.81 -4.92
N LEU A 36 14.77 15.32 -4.05
CA LEU A 36 13.37 15.01 -4.44
C LEU A 36 12.64 16.22 -5.03
N HIS A 37 12.84 17.43 -4.49
CA HIS A 37 12.25 18.65 -5.07
C HIS A 37 12.79 18.96 -6.47
N LYS A 38 14.10 18.76 -6.69
CA LYS A 38 14.72 18.93 -8.03
C LYS A 38 14.20 17.90 -9.03
N VAL A 39 14.16 16.62 -8.61
CA VAL A 39 13.58 15.52 -9.40
C VAL A 39 12.13 15.79 -9.75
N ARG A 40 11.30 16.21 -8.78
CA ARG A 40 9.91 16.60 -9.05
C ARG A 40 9.79 17.69 -10.11
N LYS A 41 10.66 18.70 -10.07
CA LYS A 41 10.65 19.78 -11.07
C LYS A 41 10.97 19.25 -12.47
N ALA A 42 11.97 18.37 -12.58
CA ALA A 42 12.33 17.72 -13.85
C ALA A 42 11.18 16.83 -14.38
N ILE A 43 10.59 16.00 -13.50
CA ILE A 43 9.41 15.16 -13.82
C ILE A 43 8.25 16.00 -14.32
N LYS A 44 7.93 17.12 -13.63
CA LYS A 44 6.88 18.01 -14.06
C LYS A 44 7.14 18.57 -15.46
N GLY A 45 8.36 19.03 -15.72
CA GLY A 45 8.74 19.54 -17.04
C GLY A 45 8.58 18.49 -18.15
N LYS A 46 9.01 17.25 -17.88
CA LYS A 46 8.89 16.12 -18.85
C LYS A 46 7.42 15.75 -19.12
N LEU A 47 6.62 15.59 -18.06
CA LEU A 47 5.19 15.25 -18.19
C LEU A 47 4.39 16.33 -18.91
N GLU A 48 4.55 17.60 -18.52
CA GLU A 48 3.79 18.72 -19.12
C GLU A 48 4.30 19.09 -20.52
N GLY A 49 5.63 19.03 -20.74
CA GLY A 49 6.26 19.39 -22.01
C GLY A 49 6.04 18.36 -23.11
N GLU A 50 6.35 17.09 -22.83
CA GLU A 50 6.35 16.05 -23.85
C GLU A 50 5.04 15.25 -23.88
N LEU A 51 4.54 14.84 -22.73
CA LEU A 51 3.37 13.97 -22.65
C LEU A 51 2.04 14.73 -22.49
N LYS A 52 2.08 16.05 -22.33
CA LYS A 52 0.90 16.90 -22.11
C LYS A 52 0.05 16.45 -20.91
N LEU A 53 0.69 15.79 -19.92
CA LEU A 53 0.07 15.35 -18.68
C LEU A 53 0.33 16.34 -17.55
N LYS A 54 -0.67 16.56 -16.70
CA LYS A 54 -0.55 17.41 -15.50
C LYS A 54 -0.41 16.55 -14.24
N ILE A 55 0.52 16.92 -13.38
CA ILE A 55 0.62 16.32 -12.04
C ILE A 55 -0.57 16.81 -11.20
N LYS A 56 -1.24 15.89 -10.53
CA LYS A 56 -2.33 16.20 -9.58
C LYS A 56 -1.84 17.17 -8.49
N GLY A 57 -2.68 18.10 -8.07
CA GLY A 57 -2.30 19.11 -7.06
C GLY A 57 -2.02 18.55 -5.66
N ASN A 58 -2.46 17.32 -5.38
CA ASN A 58 -2.29 16.63 -4.10
C ASN A 58 -0.99 15.82 -3.96
N TRP A 59 0.01 16.03 -4.82
CA TRP A 59 1.34 15.43 -4.68
C TRP A 59 1.97 15.76 -3.33
N GLN A 60 2.80 14.85 -2.80
CA GLN A 60 3.39 15.02 -1.48
C GLN A 60 4.83 14.52 -1.46
N ILE A 61 5.70 15.22 -0.73
CA ILE A 61 7.05 14.77 -0.37
C ILE A 61 7.11 14.66 1.14
N PHE A 62 7.43 13.47 1.65
CA PHE A 62 7.50 13.24 3.09
C PHE A 62 8.49 12.11 3.42
N ARG A 63 8.92 12.08 4.66
CA ARG A 63 9.73 11.00 5.21
C ARG A 63 8.83 9.81 5.53
N ILE A 64 9.24 8.61 5.12
CA ILE A 64 8.58 7.38 5.53
C ILE A 64 9.07 7.03 6.95
N GLY A 65 8.13 6.88 7.88
CA GLY A 65 8.40 6.51 9.27
C GLY A 65 8.88 5.06 9.41
N MET A 66 9.54 4.76 10.51
CA MET A 66 10.02 3.40 10.82
C MET A 66 8.85 2.43 11.05
N ASN A 67 7.83 2.87 11.78
CA ASN A 67 6.60 2.13 12.10
C ASN A 67 5.47 3.12 12.41
N ARG A 68 4.29 2.62 12.77
CA ARG A 68 3.10 3.44 13.06
C ARG A 68 3.23 4.37 14.28
N TYR A 69 4.23 4.18 15.12
CA TYR A 69 4.47 5.00 16.32
C TYR A 69 5.53 6.08 16.07
N ASP A 70 6.24 6.01 14.95
CA ASP A 70 7.25 7.01 14.60
C ASP A 70 6.58 8.33 14.19
N LYS A 71 6.73 9.33 15.07
CA LYS A 71 6.19 10.68 14.84
C LYS A 71 7.04 11.52 13.86
N SER A 72 8.25 11.08 13.53
CA SER A 72 9.17 11.81 12.62
C SER A 72 8.88 11.57 11.15
N GLY A 73 8.03 10.60 10.83
CA GLY A 73 7.61 10.25 9.48
C GLY A 73 6.17 9.74 9.46
N ARG A 74 5.71 9.37 8.29
CA ARG A 74 4.38 8.78 8.12
C ARG A 74 4.40 7.59 7.17
N ALA A 75 3.30 6.85 7.08
CA ALA A 75 3.16 5.76 6.13
C ALA A 75 3.05 6.29 4.69
N LEU A 76 3.63 5.54 3.76
CA LEU A 76 3.25 5.60 2.36
C LEU A 76 1.96 4.77 2.18
N ASP A 77 0.87 5.44 1.79
CA ASP A 77 -0.40 4.78 1.47
C ASP A 77 -0.39 4.42 -0.02
N TYR A 78 -0.18 3.15 -0.33
CA TYR A 78 -0.01 2.67 -1.71
C TYR A 78 -0.66 1.29 -1.87
N VAL A 79 -1.37 1.08 -2.96
CA VAL A 79 -2.03 -0.20 -3.34
C VAL A 79 -2.76 -0.87 -2.16
N GLY A 80 -3.52 -0.07 -1.38
CA GLY A 80 -4.34 -0.60 -0.28
C GLY A 80 -3.62 -0.92 1.01
N TYR A 81 -2.31 -0.66 1.09
CA TYR A 81 -1.49 -0.82 2.28
C TYR A 81 -0.90 0.50 2.75
N GLN A 82 -0.47 0.51 4.00
CA GLN A 82 0.35 1.55 4.61
C GLN A 82 1.74 0.99 4.84
N PHE A 83 2.70 1.47 4.05
CA PHE A 83 4.10 1.05 4.14
C PHE A 83 4.87 1.99 5.05
N PHE A 84 5.54 1.39 6.02
CA PHE A 84 6.59 1.99 6.84
C PHE A 84 7.92 1.29 6.51
N ARG A 85 9.04 1.81 6.99
CA ARG A 85 10.36 1.21 6.73
C ARG A 85 10.49 -0.21 7.33
N LYS A 86 9.86 -0.47 8.47
CA LYS A 86 9.89 -1.76 9.18
C LYS A 86 8.52 -2.38 9.42
N GLN A 87 7.46 -1.85 8.82
CA GLN A 87 6.11 -2.35 9.05
C GLN A 87 5.23 -2.11 7.83
N LYS A 88 4.42 -3.11 7.48
CA LYS A 88 3.40 -3.00 6.44
C LYS A 88 2.03 -3.31 7.03
N LEU A 89 1.13 -2.36 7.00
CA LEU A 89 -0.21 -2.49 7.56
C LEU A 89 -1.27 -2.42 6.47
N MET A 90 -2.41 -3.04 6.73
CA MET A 90 -3.60 -2.80 5.90
C MET A 90 -4.05 -1.35 6.02
N ARG A 91 -4.53 -0.78 4.91
CA ARG A 91 -5.18 0.53 4.92
C ARG A 91 -6.32 0.55 5.93
N LYS A 92 -6.47 1.66 6.67
CA LYS A 92 -7.48 1.83 7.72
C LYS A 92 -8.89 1.44 7.26
N ARG A 93 -9.30 1.87 6.07
CA ARG A 93 -10.62 1.57 5.50
C ARG A 93 -10.84 0.06 5.29
N THR A 94 -9.85 -0.64 4.71
CA THR A 94 -9.90 -2.09 4.47
C THR A 94 -10.02 -2.84 5.80
N LYS A 95 -9.19 -2.48 6.79
CA LYS A 95 -9.27 -3.02 8.15
C LYS A 95 -10.64 -2.79 8.79
N GLN A 96 -11.19 -1.58 8.69
CA GLN A 96 -12.50 -1.27 9.26
C GLN A 96 -13.62 -2.07 8.62
N ASN A 97 -13.57 -2.28 7.30
CA ASN A 97 -14.56 -3.08 6.59
C ASN A 97 -14.52 -4.54 7.04
N LEU A 98 -13.32 -5.14 7.16
CA LEU A 98 -13.16 -6.48 7.72
C LEU A 98 -13.77 -6.58 9.13
N CYS A 99 -13.43 -5.65 10.02
CA CYS A 99 -13.97 -5.66 11.38
C CYS A 99 -15.49 -5.51 11.42
N ARG A 100 -16.07 -4.66 10.56
CA ARG A 100 -17.54 -4.49 10.45
C ARG A 100 -18.22 -5.76 9.96
N GLU A 101 -17.65 -6.41 8.94
CA GLU A 101 -18.19 -7.65 8.39
C GLU A 101 -18.22 -8.76 9.44
N ILE A 102 -17.14 -8.97 10.18
CA ILE A 102 -17.08 -9.97 11.25
C ILE A 102 -18.11 -9.65 12.34
N LYS A 103 -18.18 -8.38 12.77
CA LYS A 103 -19.15 -7.95 13.78
C LYS A 103 -20.60 -8.18 13.34
N ALA A 104 -20.91 -7.85 12.09
CA ALA A 104 -22.24 -8.03 11.52
C ALA A 104 -22.62 -9.52 11.40
N ALA A 105 -21.67 -10.35 10.96
CA ALA A 105 -21.86 -11.80 10.84
C ALA A 105 -22.12 -12.46 12.21
N ARG A 106 -21.33 -12.10 13.22
CA ARG A 106 -21.53 -12.60 14.59
C ARG A 106 -22.88 -12.18 15.19
N LYS A 107 -23.28 -10.92 14.96
CA LYS A 107 -24.62 -10.45 15.40
C LYS A 107 -25.76 -11.24 14.77
N LYS A 108 -25.57 -11.72 13.54
CA LYS A 108 -26.56 -12.54 12.81
C LYS A 108 -26.47 -14.04 13.13
N GLY A 109 -25.59 -14.48 14.04
CA GLY A 109 -25.40 -15.88 14.37
C GLY A 109 -24.88 -16.73 13.19
N ILE A 110 -24.15 -16.12 12.25
CA ILE A 110 -23.64 -16.87 11.08
C ILE A 110 -22.62 -17.90 11.54
N LYS A 111 -22.79 -19.16 11.06
CA LYS A 111 -21.88 -20.26 11.35
C LYS A 111 -20.43 -19.95 10.88
N GLU A 112 -19.47 -20.54 11.56
CA GLU A 112 -18.04 -20.28 11.36
C GLU A 112 -17.58 -20.48 9.90
N ASP A 113 -18.04 -21.53 9.23
CA ASP A 113 -17.66 -21.81 7.84
C ASP A 113 -18.22 -20.77 6.87
N ALA A 114 -19.45 -20.34 7.07
CA ALA A 114 -20.03 -19.23 6.28
C ALA A 114 -19.33 -17.90 6.58
N LEU A 115 -18.88 -17.68 7.82
CA LEU A 115 -18.05 -16.52 8.17
C LEU A 115 -16.70 -16.55 7.43
N LYS A 116 -16.02 -17.71 7.39
CA LYS A 116 -14.77 -17.87 6.63
C LYS A 116 -14.92 -17.48 5.16
N MET A 117 -15.97 -17.96 4.52
CA MET A 117 -16.26 -17.61 3.11
C MET A 117 -16.47 -16.10 2.95
N ARG A 118 -17.21 -15.47 3.85
CA ARG A 118 -17.49 -14.03 3.79
C ARG A 118 -16.26 -13.17 3.98
N ILE A 119 -15.32 -13.55 4.86
CA ILE A 119 -14.10 -12.77 5.11
C ILE A 119 -12.95 -13.13 4.17
N SER A 120 -13.09 -14.17 3.36
CA SER A 120 -12.06 -14.64 2.42
C SER A 120 -11.41 -13.52 1.57
N PRO A 121 -12.15 -12.55 1.00
CA PRO A 121 -11.54 -11.46 0.24
C PRO A 121 -10.52 -10.62 1.05
N TRP A 122 -10.74 -10.49 2.37
CA TRP A 122 -9.81 -9.74 3.24
C TRP A 122 -8.64 -10.57 3.74
N LEU A 123 -8.73 -11.92 3.71
CA LEU A 123 -7.63 -12.79 4.15
C LEU A 123 -6.39 -12.60 3.26
N GLY A 124 -6.56 -12.39 1.95
CA GLY A 124 -5.46 -12.03 1.07
C GLY A 124 -4.74 -10.75 1.50
N TRP A 125 -5.49 -9.73 1.91
CA TRP A 125 -4.92 -8.48 2.43
C TRP A 125 -4.15 -8.69 3.73
N THR A 126 -4.68 -9.53 4.63
CA THR A 126 -4.01 -9.84 5.90
C THR A 126 -2.73 -10.63 5.71
N ALA A 127 -2.70 -11.54 4.73
CA ALA A 127 -1.54 -12.37 4.39
C ALA A 127 -0.30 -11.55 4.00
N HIS A 128 -0.53 -10.43 3.32
CA HIS A 128 0.53 -9.54 2.84
C HIS A 128 0.80 -8.34 3.76
N SER A 129 0.39 -8.39 5.02
CA SER A 129 0.57 -7.30 5.99
C SER A 129 0.83 -7.82 7.40
N ASP A 130 1.40 -6.97 8.26
CA ASP A 130 1.64 -7.27 9.67
C ASP A 130 0.32 -7.25 10.47
N SER A 131 -0.59 -8.17 10.11
CA SER A 131 -1.97 -8.21 10.60
C SER A 131 -2.22 -9.27 11.68
N ARG A 132 -1.19 -10.01 12.13
CA ARG A 132 -1.33 -11.08 13.12
C ARG A 132 -2.10 -10.64 14.35
N HIS A 133 -1.67 -9.56 14.99
CA HIS A 133 -2.34 -9.01 16.17
C HIS A 133 -3.80 -8.58 15.91
N LEU A 134 -4.09 -8.06 14.71
CA LEU A 134 -5.47 -7.76 14.31
C LEU A 134 -6.32 -9.02 14.27
N LEU A 135 -5.82 -10.09 13.65
CA LEU A 135 -6.54 -11.36 13.48
C LEU A 135 -6.77 -12.05 14.82
N GLU A 136 -5.81 -12.02 15.72
CA GLU A 136 -5.96 -12.48 17.11
C GLU A 136 -7.08 -11.72 17.83
N LYS A 137 -7.03 -10.37 17.77
CA LYS A 137 -8.01 -9.49 18.43
C LYS A 137 -9.44 -9.68 17.94
N ILE A 138 -9.65 -9.96 16.67
CA ILE A 138 -10.98 -10.20 16.10
C ILE A 138 -11.43 -11.65 16.19
N GLY A 139 -10.60 -12.54 16.78
CA GLY A 139 -10.88 -13.96 16.91
C GLY A 139 -10.93 -14.71 15.58
N ALA A 140 -10.27 -14.20 14.55
CA ALA A 140 -10.20 -14.82 13.22
C ALA A 140 -8.91 -15.63 13.02
N PHE A 141 -8.04 -15.71 14.02
CA PHE A 141 -6.72 -16.32 13.90
C PHE A 141 -6.79 -17.85 13.69
N HIS A 142 -7.71 -18.53 14.38
CA HIS A 142 -7.89 -19.98 14.23
C HIS A 142 -8.33 -20.40 12.83
N ASN A 143 -8.96 -19.50 12.09
CA ASN A 143 -9.44 -19.74 10.73
C ASN A 143 -8.36 -19.63 9.66
N ILE A 144 -7.16 -19.15 10.02
CA ILE A 144 -6.09 -18.79 9.09
C ILE A 144 -4.97 -19.85 9.10
N HIS A 145 -4.88 -20.70 10.12
CA HIS A 145 -3.84 -21.74 10.18
C HIS A 145 -3.88 -22.73 9.00
N ASN A 146 -5.00 -22.85 8.31
CA ASN A 146 -5.12 -23.64 7.08
C ASN A 146 -4.73 -22.90 5.80
N TYR A 147 -4.53 -21.56 5.85
CA TYR A 147 -3.96 -20.80 4.76
C TYR A 147 -2.44 -20.83 4.88
N ASN A 148 -1.81 -21.62 4.01
CA ASN A 148 -0.38 -21.88 4.01
C ASN A 148 0.38 -20.62 3.52
N PHE A 149 0.60 -19.65 4.42
CA PHE A 149 1.31 -18.39 4.16
C PHE A 149 2.73 -18.59 3.61
N LYS A 150 3.32 -19.80 3.80
CA LYS A 150 4.67 -20.14 3.30
C LYS A 150 4.74 -20.37 1.79
N LYS A 151 3.60 -20.55 1.09
CA LYS A 151 3.59 -20.79 -0.38
C LYS A 151 3.59 -19.51 -1.23
N ILE A 152 3.37 -18.34 -0.64
CA ILE A 152 3.25 -17.06 -1.39
C ILE A 152 4.54 -16.21 -1.29
N ALA A 153 5.49 -16.63 -0.45
CA ALA A 153 6.76 -15.93 -0.23
C ALA A 153 7.96 -16.59 -0.95
N LYS A 154 7.70 -17.26 -2.09
CA LYS A 154 8.76 -17.72 -3.00
C LYS A 154 8.61 -17.06 -4.36
#